data_ca58097507b12e1b5dd76c6367dd571a
#
_entry.id   ca58097507b12e1b5dd76c6367dd571a
#
_cell.length_a   1.000
_cell.length_b   1.000
_cell.length_c   1.000
_cell.angle_alpha   90.00
_cell.angle_beta   90.00
_cell.angle_gamma   90.00
#
_symmetry.space_group_name_H-M   'P 1'
#
loop_
_entity.id
_entity.type
_entity.pdbx_description
1 polymer ?
#
loop_
_entity_poly.entity_id
_entity_poly.type
_entity_poly.pdbx_seq_one_letter_code
_entity_poly.pdbx_strand_id
1 'polypeptide(L)'
;MSELQKPPHANRGVVIVKEKEENAEKPLTSMVDYIRVTFKTHDVDHIIENILHLNKDFMTEKPNGFYGYVGTFELDFIKVFYSPPGDNRGILVELSGQGCRQFESFLDCRKKTWFDFFQDCIQHGGSFTRLDLAIDDKKTYFSIPELLKKAQKGECISRFRKSD
;
A
#
# COMPACT_ATOMS: atom_id res chain seq x y z
N MET A 1 70.06 25.40 -5.01
CA MET A 1 68.81 25.69 -5.74
C MET A 1 68.03 24.38 -5.81
N SER A 2 67.08 24.22 -4.95
CA SER A 2 66.29 22.99 -4.83
C SER A 2 64.94 23.22 -5.56
N GLU A 3 64.69 22.44 -6.61
CA GLU A 3 63.43 22.42 -7.32
C GLU A 3 62.30 21.81 -6.45
N LEU A 4 61.28 22.61 -6.15
CA LEU A 4 60.07 22.13 -5.54
C LEU A 4 59.25 21.32 -6.54
N GLN A 5 59.17 20.00 -6.32
CA GLN A 5 58.27 19.12 -7.03
C GLN A 5 56.81 19.48 -6.67
N LYS A 6 55.99 19.81 -7.70
CA LYS A 6 54.55 19.98 -7.56
C LYS A 6 53.89 18.63 -7.25
N PRO A 7 52.92 18.57 -6.35
CA PRO A 7 52.16 17.35 -6.08
C PRO A 7 51.31 16.92 -7.30
N PRO A 8 51.09 15.63 -7.51
CA PRO A 8 50.31 15.13 -8.61
C PRO A 8 48.84 15.57 -8.54
N HIS A 9 48.31 15.87 -9.70
CA HIS A 9 46.95 16.31 -9.90
C HIS A 9 45.93 15.42 -9.15
N ALA A 10 45.17 16.00 -8.22
CA ALA A 10 44.06 15.37 -7.59
C ALA A 10 43.05 14.91 -8.67
N ASN A 11 42.71 13.63 -8.64
CA ASN A 11 41.69 12.99 -9.44
C ASN A 11 40.39 13.77 -9.29
N ARG A 12 39.98 14.53 -10.30
CA ARG A 12 38.64 15.13 -10.34
C ARG A 12 37.68 13.97 -10.45
N GLY A 13 37.05 13.64 -9.32
CA GLY A 13 35.94 12.72 -9.31
C GLY A 13 34.95 13.09 -10.39
N VAL A 14 34.61 12.12 -11.22
CA VAL A 14 33.52 12.24 -12.18
C VAL A 14 32.29 12.56 -11.34
N VAL A 15 31.84 13.80 -11.38
CA VAL A 15 30.53 14.18 -10.87
C VAL A 15 29.56 13.51 -11.83
N ILE A 16 29.03 12.35 -11.41
CA ILE A 16 27.85 11.78 -12.05
C ILE A 16 26.74 12.78 -11.73
N VAL A 17 26.52 13.72 -12.65
CA VAL A 17 25.27 14.48 -12.69
C VAL A 17 24.21 13.41 -12.94
N LYS A 18 23.59 12.91 -11.86
CA LYS A 18 22.29 12.27 -12.01
C LYS A 18 21.43 13.34 -12.67
N GLU A 19 21.15 13.17 -13.95
CA GLU A 19 20.06 13.86 -14.58
C GLU A 19 18.90 13.71 -13.60
N LYS A 20 18.44 14.81 -13.03
CA LYS A 20 17.13 14.86 -12.43
C LYS A 20 16.23 14.53 -13.61
N GLU A 21 15.76 13.28 -13.65
CA GLU A 21 14.50 13.02 -14.35
C GLU A 21 13.57 14.09 -13.80
N GLU A 22 13.30 15.09 -14.64
CA GLU A 22 12.23 16.04 -14.37
C GLU A 22 11.05 15.16 -14.04
N ASN A 23 10.59 15.20 -12.79
CA ASN A 23 9.34 14.63 -12.36
C ASN A 23 8.22 15.37 -13.09
N ALA A 24 8.10 15.12 -14.38
CA ALA A 24 6.93 15.48 -15.14
C ALA A 24 5.79 14.72 -14.45
N GLU A 25 5.02 15.46 -13.67
CA GLU A 25 3.91 14.94 -12.89
C GLU A 25 3.01 14.11 -13.82
N LYS A 26 3.00 12.79 -13.57
CA LYS A 26 2.21 11.88 -14.43
C LYS A 26 0.77 12.38 -14.46
N PRO A 27 0.20 12.58 -15.64
CA PRO A 27 -1.14 13.19 -15.76
C PRO A 27 -2.24 12.32 -15.16
N LEU A 28 -2.03 11.01 -15.18
CA LEU A 28 -2.88 9.99 -14.56
C LEU A 28 -2.02 9.16 -13.63
N THR A 29 -2.47 8.98 -12.40
CA THR A 29 -1.85 8.09 -11.44
C THR A 29 -2.89 7.11 -10.91
N SER A 30 -2.52 5.83 -10.85
CA SER A 30 -3.33 4.79 -10.22
C SER A 30 -2.75 4.45 -8.86
N MET A 31 -3.60 4.21 -7.90
CA MET A 31 -3.20 3.86 -6.53
C MET A 31 -4.18 2.86 -5.91
N VAL A 32 -3.68 2.11 -4.95
CA VAL A 32 -4.52 1.28 -4.08
C VAL A 32 -5.10 2.20 -3.00
N ASP A 33 -6.44 2.25 -2.88
CA ASP A 33 -7.11 3.17 -1.96
C ASP A 33 -7.78 2.48 -0.79
N TYR A 34 -8.11 1.20 -0.92
CA TYR A 34 -8.66 0.41 0.17
C TYR A 34 -8.31 -1.06 0.02
N ILE A 35 -7.95 -1.71 1.12
CA ILE A 35 -7.74 -3.15 1.17
C ILE A 35 -8.41 -3.72 2.42
N ARG A 36 -9.09 -4.86 2.23
CA ARG A 36 -9.42 -5.82 3.27
C ARG A 36 -8.99 -7.21 2.84
N VAL A 37 -8.20 -7.85 3.67
CA VAL A 37 -7.81 -9.25 3.50
C VAL A 37 -8.02 -10.02 4.81
N THR A 38 -8.65 -11.19 4.72
CA THR A 38 -8.92 -12.07 5.84
C THR A 38 -8.05 -13.32 5.80
N PHE A 39 -7.61 -13.77 6.95
CA PHE A 39 -6.81 -14.99 7.13
C PHE A 39 -7.51 -15.91 8.12
N LYS A 40 -7.56 -17.22 7.82
CA LYS A 40 -8.20 -18.23 8.67
C LYS A 40 -7.30 -18.70 9.83
N THR A 41 -6.35 -17.90 10.24
CA THR A 41 -5.45 -18.13 11.37
C THR A 41 -5.82 -17.23 12.55
N HIS A 42 -5.31 -17.57 13.75
CA HIS A 42 -5.36 -16.72 14.94
C HIS A 42 -3.97 -16.25 15.37
N ASP A 43 -2.94 -16.56 14.55
CA ASP A 43 -1.57 -16.14 14.78
C ASP A 43 -1.39 -14.69 14.29
N VAL A 44 -1.66 -13.75 15.19
CA VAL A 44 -1.58 -12.31 14.90
C VAL A 44 -0.14 -11.88 14.64
N ASP A 45 0.81 -12.48 15.37
CA ASP A 45 2.23 -12.15 15.25
C ASP A 45 2.73 -12.53 13.86
N HIS A 46 2.35 -13.71 13.37
CA HIS A 46 2.68 -14.13 12.01
C HIS A 46 2.15 -13.15 10.95
N ILE A 47 0.91 -12.67 11.10
CA ILE A 47 0.34 -11.70 10.14
C ILE A 47 1.07 -10.37 10.18
N ILE A 48 1.33 -9.84 11.38
CA ILE A 48 1.98 -8.53 11.53
C ILE A 48 3.45 -8.60 11.06
N GLU A 49 4.20 -9.60 11.51
CA GLU A 49 5.64 -9.64 11.32
C GLU A 49 6.04 -10.22 9.96
N ASN A 50 5.37 -11.28 9.50
CA ASN A 50 5.78 -12.02 8.31
C ASN A 50 5.03 -11.59 7.03
N ILE A 51 3.80 -11.06 7.15
CA ILE A 51 3.02 -10.62 5.98
C ILE A 51 3.05 -9.11 5.82
N LEU A 52 2.76 -8.36 6.90
CA LEU A 52 2.87 -6.90 6.87
C LEU A 52 4.32 -6.43 7.01
N HIS A 53 5.20 -7.28 7.52
CA HIS A 53 6.59 -6.97 7.85
C HIS A 53 6.71 -5.76 8.79
N LEU A 54 5.79 -5.63 9.73
CA LEU A 54 5.79 -4.60 10.76
C LEU A 54 6.30 -5.18 12.08
N ASN A 55 6.87 -4.33 12.93
CA ASN A 55 7.18 -4.73 14.29
C ASN A 55 5.95 -4.47 15.17
N LYS A 56 5.44 -5.53 15.80
CA LYS A 56 4.26 -5.49 16.66
C LYS A 56 4.44 -4.54 17.87
N ASP A 57 5.66 -4.39 18.36
CA ASP A 57 5.96 -3.49 19.50
C ASP A 57 5.61 -2.02 19.22
N PHE A 58 5.53 -1.62 17.96
CA PHE A 58 5.11 -0.29 17.56
C PHE A 58 3.59 -0.16 17.36
N MET A 59 2.85 -1.25 17.49
CA MET A 59 1.39 -1.24 17.36
C MET A 59 0.72 -1.08 18.73
N THR A 60 -0.38 -0.38 18.75
CA THR A 60 -1.21 -0.23 19.95
C THR A 60 -2.33 -1.27 19.91
N GLU A 61 -2.42 -2.11 20.93
CA GLU A 61 -3.54 -3.02 21.08
C GLU A 61 -4.75 -2.31 21.69
N LYS A 62 -5.91 -2.49 21.07
CA LYS A 62 -7.20 -1.97 21.54
C LYS A 62 -8.18 -3.12 21.79
N PRO A 63 -8.86 -3.16 22.94
CA PRO A 63 -9.72 -4.28 23.33
C PRO A 63 -11.05 -4.36 22.57
N ASN A 64 -11.36 -3.35 21.75
CA ASN A 64 -12.61 -3.30 20.98
C ASN A 64 -12.29 -3.41 19.49
N GLY A 65 -12.68 -4.54 18.89
CA GLY A 65 -12.65 -4.72 17.44
C GLY A 65 -13.96 -4.30 16.80
N PHE A 66 -13.90 -3.85 15.54
CA PHE A 66 -15.07 -3.69 14.68
C PHE A 66 -15.44 -5.02 14.01
N TYR A 67 -16.56 -5.07 13.33
CA TYR A 67 -17.02 -6.22 12.54
C TYR A 67 -17.17 -7.53 13.32
N GLY A 68 -17.33 -7.42 14.66
CA GLY A 68 -17.43 -8.58 15.56
C GLY A 68 -16.11 -9.19 15.99
N TYR A 69 -14.97 -8.60 15.65
CA TYR A 69 -13.67 -8.96 16.21
C TYR A 69 -13.55 -8.48 17.66
N VAL A 70 -12.73 -9.14 18.46
CA VAL A 70 -12.60 -8.84 19.90
C VAL A 70 -11.55 -7.80 20.21
N GLY A 71 -10.60 -7.60 19.30
CA GLY A 71 -9.55 -6.61 19.48
C GLY A 71 -8.92 -6.21 18.17
N THR A 72 -8.06 -5.20 18.24
CA THR A 72 -7.37 -4.62 17.08
C THR A 72 -5.97 -4.20 17.50
N PHE A 73 -4.97 -4.53 16.67
CA PHE A 73 -3.66 -3.89 16.70
C PHE A 73 -3.66 -2.75 15.67
N GLU A 74 -3.26 -1.56 16.09
CA GLU A 74 -3.25 -0.36 15.24
C GLU A 74 -1.86 0.28 15.20
N LEU A 75 -1.39 0.60 14.00
CA LEU A 75 -0.27 1.47 13.74
C LEU A 75 -0.80 2.62 12.88
N ASP A 76 -1.17 3.73 13.53
CA ASP A 76 -1.88 4.87 12.93
C ASP A 76 -3.12 4.43 12.13
N PHE A 77 -3.01 4.29 10.81
CA PHE A 77 -4.12 3.94 9.92
C PHE A 77 -4.11 2.49 9.43
N ILE A 78 -3.11 1.71 9.85
CA ILE A 78 -3.00 0.26 9.56
C ILE A 78 -3.69 -0.48 10.70
N LYS A 79 -4.64 -1.36 10.39
CA LYS A 79 -5.43 -2.08 11.39
C LYS A 79 -5.40 -3.59 11.15
N VAL A 80 -5.16 -4.32 12.23
CA VAL A 80 -5.18 -5.78 12.26
C VAL A 80 -6.17 -6.22 13.33
N PHE A 81 -7.36 -6.61 12.90
CA PHE A 81 -8.40 -7.12 13.79
C PHE A 81 -8.20 -8.61 14.02
N TYR A 82 -8.46 -9.06 15.23
CA TYR A 82 -8.35 -10.47 15.58
C TYR A 82 -9.60 -10.98 16.30
N SER A 83 -9.90 -12.26 16.09
CA SER A 83 -10.96 -13.00 16.77
C SER A 83 -10.38 -13.95 17.81
N PRO A 84 -11.18 -14.39 18.80
CA PRO A 84 -10.71 -15.34 19.79
C PRO A 84 -10.46 -16.71 19.15
N PRO A 85 -9.61 -17.56 19.74
CA PRO A 85 -9.43 -18.93 19.30
C PRO A 85 -10.76 -19.67 19.19
N GLY A 86 -10.96 -20.40 18.09
CA GLY A 86 -12.19 -21.13 17.79
C GLY A 86 -13.26 -20.34 17.03
N ASP A 87 -13.07 -19.05 16.82
CA ASP A 87 -13.93 -18.26 15.95
C ASP A 87 -13.47 -18.38 14.48
N ASN A 88 -14.38 -18.68 13.57
CA ASN A 88 -14.08 -18.89 12.15
C ASN A 88 -13.69 -17.62 11.38
N ARG A 89 -13.76 -16.43 12.00
CA ARG A 89 -13.39 -15.17 11.36
C ARG A 89 -11.88 -15.03 11.15
N GLY A 90 -11.10 -15.54 12.13
CA GLY A 90 -9.64 -15.44 12.07
C GLY A 90 -9.14 -14.00 12.25
N ILE A 91 -8.32 -13.52 11.32
CA ILE A 91 -7.70 -12.20 11.35
C ILE A 91 -8.13 -11.41 10.11
N LEU A 92 -8.42 -10.13 10.29
CA LEU A 92 -8.70 -9.18 9.21
C LEU A 92 -7.66 -8.07 9.22
N VAL A 93 -6.96 -7.89 8.11
CA VAL A 93 -6.13 -6.71 7.85
C VAL A 93 -6.94 -5.69 7.07
N GLU A 94 -6.96 -4.46 7.56
CA GLU A 94 -7.62 -3.34 6.91
C GLU A 94 -6.65 -2.17 6.72
N LEU A 95 -6.53 -1.73 5.47
CA LEU A 95 -5.82 -0.52 5.07
C LEU A 95 -6.81 0.36 4.31
N SER A 96 -7.09 1.55 4.81
CA SER A 96 -8.05 2.47 4.20
C SER A 96 -7.39 3.80 3.89
N GLY A 97 -7.59 4.37 2.71
CA GLY A 97 -7.10 5.68 2.32
C GLY A 97 -5.69 6.01 2.81
N GLN A 98 -5.57 6.73 3.93
CA GLN A 98 -4.30 7.07 4.54
C GLN A 98 -3.49 5.83 4.98
N GLY A 99 -4.16 4.75 5.39
CA GLY A 99 -3.50 3.48 5.72
C GLY A 99 -2.81 2.85 4.51
N CYS A 100 -3.43 2.95 3.32
CA CYS A 100 -2.79 2.53 2.08
C CYS A 100 -1.56 3.39 1.77
N ARG A 101 -1.65 4.72 1.95
CA ARG A 101 -0.49 5.64 1.75
C ARG A 101 0.64 5.35 2.72
N GLN A 102 0.31 5.14 4.00
CA GLN A 102 1.28 4.78 5.02
C GLN A 102 1.96 3.44 4.70
N PHE A 103 1.18 2.44 4.35
CA PHE A 103 1.72 1.12 4.04
C PHE A 103 2.57 1.12 2.76
N GLU A 104 2.17 1.87 1.74
CA GLU A 104 2.94 2.07 0.52
C GLU A 104 4.33 2.66 0.82
N SER A 105 4.44 3.63 1.73
CA SER A 105 5.74 4.16 2.15
C SER A 105 6.63 3.11 2.82
N PHE A 106 6.04 2.16 3.56
CA PHE A 106 6.79 1.04 4.15
C PHE A 106 7.23 0.02 3.07
N LEU A 107 6.41 -0.22 2.06
CA LEU A 107 6.79 -1.04 0.92
C LEU A 107 7.96 -0.41 0.16
N ASP A 108 7.88 0.88 -0.14
CA ASP A 108 8.94 1.64 -0.83
C ASP A 108 10.26 1.60 -0.08
N CYS A 109 10.25 1.80 1.23
CA CYS A 109 11.44 1.70 2.08
C CYS A 109 12.11 0.34 1.98
N ARG A 110 11.34 -0.71 1.74
CA ARG A 110 11.81 -2.10 1.59
C ARG A 110 12.06 -2.50 0.15
N LYS A 111 11.87 -1.60 -0.81
CA LYS A 111 11.94 -1.88 -2.25
C LYS A 111 10.96 -3.00 -2.68
N LYS A 112 9.82 -3.08 -2.01
CA LYS A 112 8.70 -3.95 -2.32
C LYS A 112 7.59 -3.16 -2.99
N THR A 113 6.70 -3.88 -3.67
CA THR A 113 5.53 -3.32 -4.35
C THR A 113 4.24 -3.86 -3.75
N TRP A 114 3.10 -3.29 -4.15
CA TRP A 114 1.79 -3.85 -3.83
C TRP A 114 1.61 -5.29 -4.33
N PHE A 115 2.24 -5.65 -5.45
CA PHE A 115 2.19 -7.03 -5.98
C PHE A 115 2.90 -8.02 -5.07
N ASP A 116 4.04 -7.63 -4.49
CA ASP A 116 4.74 -8.47 -3.51
C ASP A 116 3.85 -8.72 -2.29
N PHE A 117 3.22 -7.67 -1.76
CA PHE A 117 2.28 -7.80 -0.65
C PHE A 117 1.06 -8.68 -1.00
N PHE A 118 0.46 -8.50 -2.18
CA PHE A 118 -0.67 -9.34 -2.60
C PHE A 118 -0.25 -10.80 -2.73
N GLN A 119 0.93 -11.05 -3.28
CA GLN A 119 1.48 -12.40 -3.40
C GLN A 119 1.72 -13.02 -2.02
N ASP A 120 2.34 -12.29 -1.09
CA ASP A 120 2.54 -12.73 0.29
C ASP A 120 1.20 -13.08 0.95
N CYS A 121 0.18 -12.24 0.82
CA CYS A 121 -1.16 -12.52 1.34
C CYS A 121 -1.73 -13.84 0.78
N ILE A 122 -1.69 -14.02 -0.54
CA ILE A 122 -2.26 -15.21 -1.20
C ILE A 122 -1.52 -16.48 -0.79
N GLN A 123 -0.19 -16.43 -0.74
CA GLN A 123 0.64 -17.58 -0.36
C GLN A 123 0.38 -18.03 1.08
N HIS A 124 -0.02 -17.11 1.97
CA HIS A 124 -0.36 -17.40 3.36
C HIS A 124 -1.87 -17.59 3.59
N GLY A 125 -2.63 -17.89 2.53
CA GLY A 125 -4.05 -18.21 2.62
C GLY A 125 -4.97 -17.00 2.86
N GLY A 126 -4.49 -15.81 2.54
CA GLY A 126 -5.28 -14.58 2.59
C GLY A 126 -6.38 -14.56 1.53
N SER A 127 -7.55 -14.11 1.91
CA SER A 127 -8.70 -13.90 1.01
C SER A 127 -9.04 -12.42 0.98
N PHE A 128 -8.90 -11.79 -0.19
CA PHE A 128 -9.28 -10.39 -0.39
C PHE A 128 -10.79 -10.25 -0.41
N THR A 129 -11.33 -9.51 0.55
CA THR A 129 -12.75 -9.21 0.64
C THR A 129 -13.10 -7.84 0.10
N ARG A 130 -12.12 -6.94 0.00
CA ARG A 130 -12.24 -5.64 -0.66
C ARG A 130 -10.89 -5.16 -1.19
N LEU A 131 -10.89 -4.63 -2.40
CA LEU A 131 -9.77 -3.95 -3.03
C LEU A 131 -10.31 -2.80 -3.88
N ASP A 132 -10.04 -1.56 -3.46
CA ASP A 132 -10.42 -0.38 -4.20
C ASP A 132 -9.18 0.21 -4.88
N LEU A 133 -9.32 0.51 -6.16
CA LEU A 133 -8.30 1.20 -6.94
C LEU A 133 -8.83 2.58 -7.30
N ALA A 134 -8.02 3.60 -7.07
CA ALA A 134 -8.31 4.97 -7.47
C ALA A 134 -7.45 5.38 -8.66
N ILE A 135 -7.98 6.24 -9.51
CA ILE A 135 -7.25 6.88 -10.60
C ILE A 135 -7.40 8.38 -10.40
N ASP A 136 -6.27 9.04 -10.15
CA ASP A 136 -6.22 10.50 -10.06
C ASP A 136 -5.93 11.08 -11.44
N ASP A 137 -6.85 11.92 -11.93
CA ASP A 137 -6.72 12.66 -13.17
C ASP A 137 -6.34 14.12 -12.86
N LYS A 138 -5.04 14.40 -12.88
CA LYS A 138 -4.51 15.73 -12.57
C LYS A 138 -4.66 16.74 -13.71
N LYS A 139 -4.97 16.27 -14.91
CA LYS A 139 -5.11 17.13 -16.10
C LYS A 139 -6.52 17.16 -16.69
N THR A 140 -7.50 16.64 -15.95
CA THR A 140 -8.90 16.62 -16.36
C THR A 140 -9.15 16.02 -17.75
N TYR A 141 -8.49 14.88 -18.03
CA TYR A 141 -8.75 14.14 -19.28
C TYR A 141 -10.17 13.53 -19.29
N PHE A 142 -10.73 13.27 -18.12
CA PHE A 142 -12.06 12.71 -17.97
C PHE A 142 -13.04 13.77 -17.45
N SER A 143 -14.15 13.92 -18.15
CA SER A 143 -15.28 14.70 -17.64
C SER A 143 -16.14 13.78 -16.75
N ILE A 144 -16.01 13.87 -15.42
CA ILE A 144 -16.80 13.08 -14.49
C ILE A 144 -18.32 13.26 -14.73
N PRO A 145 -18.85 14.48 -14.97
CA PRO A 145 -20.27 14.66 -15.29
C PRO A 145 -20.71 13.91 -16.55
N GLU A 146 -19.87 13.83 -17.58
CA GLU A 146 -20.18 13.09 -18.80
C GLU A 146 -20.13 11.57 -18.57
N LEU A 147 -19.13 11.08 -17.83
CA LEU A 147 -19.04 9.68 -17.44
C LEU A 147 -20.25 9.25 -16.62
N LEU A 148 -20.68 10.09 -15.67
CA LEU A 148 -21.88 9.84 -14.87
C LEU A 148 -23.15 9.75 -15.73
N LYS A 149 -23.32 10.71 -16.67
CA LYS A 149 -24.45 10.68 -17.63
C LYS A 149 -24.46 9.41 -18.47
N LYS A 150 -23.30 8.94 -18.95
CA LYS A 150 -23.17 7.71 -19.71
C LYS A 150 -23.52 6.48 -18.86
N ALA A 151 -23.04 6.42 -17.62
CA ALA A 151 -23.39 5.35 -16.70
C ALA A 151 -24.89 5.30 -16.40
N GLN A 152 -25.52 6.45 -16.13
CA GLN A 152 -26.97 6.57 -15.91
C GLN A 152 -27.82 6.15 -17.12
N LYS A 153 -27.31 6.36 -18.34
CA LYS A 153 -27.98 5.92 -19.58
C LYS A 153 -27.75 4.42 -19.92
N GLY A 154 -26.99 3.72 -19.10
CA GLY A 154 -26.64 2.32 -19.37
C GLY A 154 -25.61 2.14 -20.49
N GLU A 155 -24.86 3.19 -20.85
CA GLU A 155 -23.79 3.14 -21.86
C GLU A 155 -22.48 2.56 -21.28
N CYS A 156 -22.46 2.26 -19.96
CA CYS A 156 -21.31 1.65 -19.29
C CYS A 156 -21.37 0.13 -19.44
N ILE A 157 -20.41 -0.43 -20.15
CA ILE A 157 -20.26 -1.90 -20.25
C ILE A 157 -19.32 -2.36 -19.14
N SER A 158 -19.86 -3.10 -18.18
CA SER A 158 -19.08 -3.68 -17.08
C SER A 158 -19.24 -5.21 -17.06
N ARG A 159 -18.13 -5.92 -16.77
CA ARG A 159 -18.15 -7.35 -16.46
C ARG A 159 -18.47 -7.62 -14.99
N PHE A 160 -18.55 -6.60 -14.17
CA PHE A 160 -18.93 -6.71 -12.77
C PHE A 160 -20.45 -6.92 -12.65
N ARG A 161 -20.85 -7.67 -11.62
CA ARG A 161 -22.28 -8.01 -11.41
C ARG A 161 -23.15 -6.80 -11.06
N LYS A 162 -22.54 -5.72 -10.57
CA LYS A 162 -23.19 -4.48 -10.15
C LYS A 162 -22.27 -3.30 -10.40
N SER A 163 -22.77 -2.25 -11.01
CA SER A 163 -22.17 -0.93 -11.05
C SER A 163 -23.14 0.01 -10.35
N ASP A 164 -22.74 0.52 -9.22
CA ASP A 164 -23.50 1.54 -8.47
C ASP A 164 -22.99 2.93 -8.82
#